data_afe0957286164ebbf98fb360b3326294
#
_entry.id   afe0957286164ebbf98fb360b3326294
#
_cell.length_a   1.000
_cell.length_b   1.000
_cell.length_c   1.000
_cell.angle_alpha   90.00
_cell.angle_beta   90.00
_cell.angle_gamma   90.00
#
_symmetry.space_group_name_H-M   'P 1'
#
loop_
_entity.id
_entity.type
_entity.pdbx_description
1 polymer ?
#
loop_
_entity_poly.entity_id
_entity_poly.type
_entity_poly.pdbx_seq_one_letter_code
_entity_poly.pdbx_strand_id
1 'polypeptide(L)'
;MMCGLTGTPGTGKSVIADELSRRGHTVVHITDIVQPYVIGDDIERDTRVIDVDRLAAEFEPVDGFVEGSFAHLLACDRIVVLRCRPDELSARLKSRTYSAKKIRENMDAEALDVCLIETVEQYDPAHILELDSTGCEPAWCADRIEGFVRDEIPASFGNIDWLSFVKV
;
A
#
# COMPACT_ATOMS: atom_id res chain seq x y z
N MET A 1 3.13 15.55 10.53
CA MET A 1 3.52 14.12 10.44
C MET A 1 2.87 13.50 9.22
N MET A 2 3.66 12.81 8.39
CA MET A 2 3.16 12.12 7.20
C MET A 2 3.15 10.60 7.41
N CYS A 3 2.01 9.97 7.16
CA CYS A 3 1.87 8.52 7.23
C CYS A 3 1.59 7.94 5.83
N GLY A 4 2.42 7.02 5.37
CA GLY A 4 2.24 6.31 4.11
C GLY A 4 1.30 5.11 4.26
N LEU A 5 0.40 4.94 3.29
CA LEU A 5 -0.43 3.75 3.13
C LEU A 5 0.05 3.01 1.88
N THR A 6 0.72 1.89 2.07
CA THR A 6 1.28 1.08 0.99
C THR A 6 0.70 -0.33 0.98
N GLY A 7 1.04 -1.13 0.00
CA GLY A 7 0.59 -2.51 -0.16
C GLY A 7 0.34 -2.87 -1.62
N THR A 8 0.24 -4.14 -1.88
CA THR A 8 -0.06 -4.70 -3.21
C THR A 8 -1.33 -4.07 -3.81
N PRO A 9 -1.43 -3.88 -5.14
CA PRO A 9 -2.69 -3.47 -5.77
C PRO A 9 -3.86 -4.37 -5.36
N GLY A 10 -4.99 -3.75 -4.98
CA GLY A 10 -6.21 -4.47 -4.55
C GLY A 10 -6.34 -4.69 -3.04
N THR A 11 -5.36 -4.30 -2.21
CA THR A 11 -5.43 -4.45 -0.75
C THR A 11 -6.37 -3.45 -0.05
N GLY A 12 -6.98 -2.52 -0.80
CA GLY A 12 -7.98 -1.58 -0.25
C GLY A 12 -7.43 -0.21 0.14
N LYS A 13 -6.20 0.13 -0.24
CA LYS A 13 -5.56 1.42 0.08
C LYS A 13 -6.44 2.62 -0.22
N SER A 14 -6.94 2.75 -1.45
CA SER A 14 -7.70 3.92 -1.90
C SER A 14 -9.02 4.06 -1.13
N VAL A 15 -9.74 2.97 -0.89
CA VAL A 15 -11.02 3.00 -0.16
C VAL A 15 -10.81 3.41 1.31
N ILE A 16 -9.72 2.95 1.93
CA ILE A 16 -9.35 3.34 3.29
C ILE A 16 -8.88 4.79 3.33
N ALA A 17 -8.11 5.23 2.32
CA ALA A 17 -7.68 6.62 2.17
C ALA A 17 -8.88 7.58 2.00
N ASP A 18 -9.89 7.19 1.20
CA ASP A 18 -11.14 7.92 1.06
C ASP A 18 -11.89 8.04 2.40
N GLU A 19 -11.91 6.97 3.20
CA GLU A 19 -12.51 7.01 4.54
C GLU A 19 -11.75 7.97 5.47
N LEU A 20 -10.42 7.97 5.46
CA LEU A 20 -9.60 8.92 6.21
C LEU A 20 -9.86 10.37 5.75
N SER A 21 -9.99 10.60 4.44
CA SER A 21 -10.36 11.91 3.89
C SER A 21 -11.74 12.35 4.36
N ARG A 22 -12.72 11.45 4.36
CA ARG A 22 -14.08 11.71 4.88
C ARG A 22 -14.08 12.09 6.37
N ARG A 23 -13.10 11.57 7.13
CA ARG A 23 -12.91 11.93 8.56
C ARG A 23 -12.20 13.28 8.76
N GLY A 24 -11.81 13.95 7.68
CA GLY A 24 -11.20 15.28 7.72
C GLY A 24 -9.67 15.28 7.65
N HIS A 25 -9.03 14.15 7.39
CA HIS A 25 -7.59 14.09 7.17
C HIS A 25 -7.20 14.59 5.78
N THR A 26 -6.04 15.21 5.67
CA THR A 26 -5.40 15.46 4.37
C THR A 26 -4.91 14.13 3.81
N VAL A 27 -5.28 13.84 2.56
CA VAL A 27 -4.88 12.61 1.85
C VAL A 27 -4.36 12.98 0.47
N VAL A 28 -3.18 12.46 0.12
CA VAL A 28 -2.61 12.54 -1.23
C VAL A 28 -2.64 11.16 -1.87
N HIS A 29 -3.34 11.03 -2.98
CA HIS A 29 -3.28 9.82 -3.82
C HIS A 29 -2.11 9.95 -4.81
N ILE A 30 -1.15 9.04 -4.74
CA ILE A 30 0.01 9.06 -5.65
C ILE A 30 -0.42 9.02 -7.10
N THR A 31 -1.51 8.31 -7.42
CA THR A 31 -2.07 8.24 -8.77
C THR A 31 -2.44 9.61 -9.35
N ASP A 32 -2.77 10.59 -8.51
CA ASP A 32 -3.16 11.94 -8.96
C ASP A 32 -1.95 12.83 -9.28
N ILE A 33 -0.79 12.51 -8.71
CA ILE A 33 0.42 13.32 -8.84
C ILE A 33 1.53 12.65 -9.68
N VAL A 34 1.38 11.37 -10.02
CA VAL A 34 2.44 10.56 -10.63
C VAL A 34 2.71 10.87 -12.10
N GLN A 35 1.78 11.50 -12.80
CA GLN A 35 1.87 11.69 -14.26
C GLN A 35 3.19 12.34 -14.74
N PRO A 36 3.76 13.38 -14.09
CA PRO A 36 5.05 13.98 -14.51
C PRO A 36 6.25 13.04 -14.35
N TYR A 37 6.11 11.94 -13.62
CA TYR A 37 7.16 10.97 -13.30
C TYR A 37 7.05 9.69 -14.13
N VAL A 38 6.09 9.60 -15.04
CA VAL A 38 5.97 8.46 -15.96
C VAL A 38 7.08 8.57 -16.99
N ILE A 39 7.95 7.56 -17.07
CA ILE A 39 9.09 7.49 -17.99
C ILE A 39 8.92 6.44 -19.08
N GLY A 40 7.86 5.64 -19.05
CA GLY A 40 7.56 4.63 -20.06
C GLY A 40 6.40 3.74 -19.67
N ASP A 41 6.15 2.75 -20.53
CA ASP A 41 5.16 1.71 -20.30
C ASP A 41 5.85 0.33 -20.38
N ASP A 42 5.56 -0.52 -19.41
CA ASP A 42 5.89 -1.93 -19.45
C ASP A 42 4.69 -2.69 -20.07
N ILE A 43 4.79 -2.95 -21.37
CA ILE A 43 3.71 -3.57 -22.17
C ILE A 43 3.46 -5.01 -21.69
N GLU A 44 4.50 -5.73 -21.25
CA GLU A 44 4.36 -7.12 -20.80
C GLU A 44 3.59 -7.21 -19.49
N ARG A 45 3.74 -6.22 -18.61
CA ARG A 45 3.08 -6.15 -17.31
C ARG A 45 1.85 -5.27 -17.30
N ASP A 46 1.53 -4.63 -18.43
CA ASP A 46 0.42 -3.67 -18.54
C ASP A 46 0.47 -2.65 -17.40
N THR A 47 1.62 -2.01 -17.23
CA THR A 47 1.86 -1.02 -16.17
C THR A 47 2.74 0.13 -16.66
N ARG A 48 2.62 1.27 -16.00
CA ARG A 48 3.49 2.43 -16.23
C ARG A 48 4.80 2.27 -15.45
N VAL A 49 5.89 2.67 -16.06
CA VAL A 49 7.18 2.77 -15.41
C VAL A 49 7.31 4.18 -14.82
N ILE A 50 7.54 4.26 -13.53
CA ILE A 50 7.62 5.51 -12.78
C ILE A 50 9.06 5.74 -12.33
N ASP A 51 9.53 6.97 -12.51
CA ASP A 51 10.77 7.46 -11.90
C ASP A 51 10.50 7.76 -10.42
N VAL A 52 10.59 6.72 -9.59
CA VAL A 52 10.28 6.80 -8.16
C VAL A 52 11.32 7.63 -7.42
N ASP A 53 12.59 7.58 -7.82
CA ASP A 53 13.65 8.34 -7.17
C ASP A 53 13.43 9.85 -7.36
N ARG A 54 13.04 10.26 -8.55
CA ARG A 54 12.70 11.64 -8.83
C ARG A 54 11.43 12.06 -8.09
N LEU A 55 10.39 11.23 -8.08
CA LEU A 55 9.17 11.50 -7.31
C LEU A 55 9.50 11.67 -5.83
N ALA A 56 10.29 10.77 -5.25
CA ALA A 56 10.67 10.83 -3.83
C ALA A 56 11.49 12.09 -3.51
N ALA A 57 12.37 12.52 -4.42
CA ALA A 57 13.18 13.71 -4.25
C ALA A 57 12.38 15.03 -4.36
N GLU A 58 11.34 15.06 -5.19
CA GLU A 58 10.53 16.25 -5.47
C GLU A 58 9.24 16.29 -4.62
N PHE A 59 8.85 15.18 -3.95
CA PHE A 59 7.62 15.12 -3.16
C PHE A 59 7.74 15.96 -1.89
N GLU A 60 6.85 16.94 -1.75
CA GLU A 60 6.76 17.75 -0.54
C GLU A 60 5.92 17.02 0.52
N PRO A 61 6.48 16.74 1.74
CA PRO A 61 5.75 16.09 2.80
C PRO A 61 4.49 16.85 3.20
N VAL A 62 3.40 16.11 3.44
CA VAL A 62 2.13 16.66 3.93
C VAL A 62 1.89 16.27 5.39
N ASP A 63 1.13 17.08 6.11
CA ASP A 63 0.60 16.67 7.41
C ASP A 63 -0.70 15.89 7.17
N GLY A 64 -0.59 14.56 7.15
CA GLY A 64 -1.67 13.67 6.80
C GLY A 64 -1.21 12.34 6.22
N PHE A 65 -1.91 11.86 5.20
CA PHE A 65 -1.67 10.56 4.59
C PHE A 65 -1.25 10.67 3.13
N VAL A 66 -0.38 9.77 2.69
CA VAL A 66 -0.07 9.55 1.27
C VAL A 66 -0.33 8.08 0.94
N GLU A 67 -1.14 7.80 -0.09
CA GLU A 67 -1.48 6.42 -0.46
C GLU A 67 -1.00 6.07 -1.86
N GLY A 68 -0.52 4.83 -1.99
CA GLY A 68 -0.11 4.25 -3.27
C GLY A 68 0.73 3.00 -3.09
N SER A 69 0.84 2.20 -4.15
CA SER A 69 1.56 0.92 -4.10
C SER A 69 3.05 1.06 -3.81
N PHE A 70 3.62 2.25 -3.93
CA PHE A 70 5.01 2.58 -3.62
C PHE A 70 5.15 3.76 -2.64
N ALA A 71 4.11 4.03 -1.83
CA ALA A 71 4.18 5.06 -0.79
C ALA A 71 5.31 4.82 0.22
N HIS A 72 5.70 3.55 0.44
CA HIS A 72 6.84 3.18 1.27
C HIS A 72 8.21 3.62 0.73
N LEU A 73 8.29 4.03 -0.54
CA LEU A 73 9.51 4.58 -1.14
C LEU A 73 9.64 6.11 -0.92
N LEU A 74 8.62 6.75 -0.36
CA LEU A 74 8.65 8.15 0.05
C LEU A 74 9.14 8.27 1.50
N ALA A 75 9.66 9.44 1.88
CA ALA A 75 10.16 9.70 3.23
C ALA A 75 9.01 10.01 4.20
N CYS A 76 8.23 8.98 4.59
CA CYS A 76 7.16 9.10 5.57
C CYS A 76 7.69 8.99 7.01
N ASP A 77 7.01 9.63 7.97
CA ASP A 77 7.31 9.46 9.40
C ASP A 77 6.86 8.09 9.91
N ARG A 78 5.75 7.58 9.35
CA ARG A 78 5.18 6.25 9.64
C ARG A 78 4.68 5.61 8.37
N ILE A 79 4.60 4.28 8.38
CA ILE A 79 4.13 3.52 7.23
C ILE A 79 3.17 2.41 7.68
N VAL A 80 2.06 2.29 6.97
CA VAL A 80 1.12 1.19 7.13
C VAL A 80 1.17 0.34 5.86
N VAL A 81 1.53 -0.92 6.03
CA VAL A 81 1.51 -1.92 4.96
C VAL A 81 0.18 -2.66 5.02
N LEU A 82 -0.71 -2.36 4.08
CA LEU A 82 -1.99 -3.04 3.96
C LEU A 82 -1.81 -4.39 3.29
N ARG A 83 -2.32 -5.42 3.94
CA ARG A 83 -2.28 -6.81 3.48
C ARG A 83 -3.68 -7.29 3.11
N CYS A 84 -3.76 -8.26 2.22
CA CYS A 84 -5.01 -8.92 1.87
C CYS A 84 -4.74 -10.36 1.45
N ARG A 85 -5.52 -11.30 2.00
CA ARG A 85 -5.36 -12.72 1.64
C ARG A 85 -5.45 -12.92 0.11
N PRO A 86 -4.51 -13.66 -0.49
CA PRO A 86 -4.36 -13.72 -1.95
C PRO A 86 -5.59 -14.17 -2.73
N ASP A 87 -6.45 -15.02 -2.17
CA ASP A 87 -7.71 -15.44 -2.82
C ASP A 87 -8.72 -14.29 -2.88
N GLU A 88 -8.87 -13.51 -1.81
CA GLU A 88 -9.72 -12.32 -1.80
C GLU A 88 -9.12 -11.22 -2.70
N LEU A 89 -7.80 -11.03 -2.65
CA LEU A 89 -7.09 -10.12 -3.55
C LEU A 89 -7.38 -10.44 -5.02
N SER A 90 -7.30 -11.73 -5.40
CA SER A 90 -7.64 -12.19 -6.74
C SER A 90 -9.08 -11.84 -7.13
N ALA A 91 -10.04 -12.04 -6.23
CA ALA A 91 -11.43 -11.70 -6.49
C ALA A 91 -11.62 -10.19 -6.70
N ARG A 92 -10.99 -9.35 -5.90
CA ARG A 92 -11.02 -7.88 -6.03
C ARG A 92 -10.37 -7.41 -7.34
N LEU A 93 -9.26 -8.00 -7.76
CA LEU A 93 -8.54 -7.63 -8.98
C LEU A 93 -9.28 -8.06 -10.26
N LYS A 94 -10.00 -9.18 -10.23
CA LYS A 94 -10.85 -9.62 -11.35
C LYS A 94 -11.92 -8.58 -11.72
N SER A 95 -12.44 -7.85 -10.74
CA SER A 95 -13.41 -6.79 -10.99
C SER A 95 -12.82 -5.55 -11.67
N ARG A 96 -11.48 -5.42 -11.70
CA ARG A 96 -10.75 -4.26 -12.25
C ARG A 96 -10.22 -4.45 -13.67
N THR A 97 -10.69 -5.45 -14.42
CA THR A 97 -10.24 -5.73 -15.79
C THR A 97 -8.75 -6.06 -15.97
N TYR A 98 -8.07 -6.49 -14.90
CA TYR A 98 -6.68 -6.94 -14.99
C TYR A 98 -6.58 -8.29 -15.70
N SER A 99 -5.50 -8.47 -16.48
CA SER A 99 -5.20 -9.77 -17.11
C SER A 99 -4.96 -10.86 -16.05
N ALA A 100 -5.22 -12.11 -16.41
CA ALA A 100 -4.97 -13.24 -15.51
C ALA A 100 -3.49 -13.30 -15.05
N LYS A 101 -2.55 -12.94 -15.95
CA LYS A 101 -1.12 -12.84 -15.65
C LYS A 101 -0.86 -11.79 -14.56
N LYS A 102 -1.40 -10.58 -14.72
CA LYS A 102 -1.23 -9.48 -13.76
C LYS A 102 -1.85 -9.80 -12.40
N ILE A 103 -3.02 -10.46 -12.39
CA ILE A 103 -3.64 -10.92 -11.15
C ILE A 103 -2.72 -11.92 -10.44
N ARG A 104 -2.16 -12.88 -11.16
CA ARG A 104 -1.24 -13.87 -10.59
C ARG A 104 0.02 -13.23 -10.03
N GLU A 105 0.65 -12.32 -10.76
CA GLU A 105 1.83 -11.58 -10.30
C GLU A 105 1.56 -10.83 -8.99
N ASN A 106 0.40 -10.17 -8.87
CA ASN A 106 0.02 -9.48 -7.63
C ASN A 106 -0.25 -10.46 -6.48
N MET A 107 -0.89 -11.61 -6.73
CA MET A 107 -1.11 -12.64 -5.71
C MET A 107 0.23 -13.19 -5.20
N ASP A 108 1.17 -13.46 -6.10
CA ASP A 108 2.48 -13.99 -5.75
C ASP A 108 3.30 -12.94 -4.95
N ALA A 109 3.28 -11.68 -5.37
CA ALA A 109 3.92 -10.58 -4.65
C ALA A 109 3.34 -10.41 -3.23
N GLU A 110 2.02 -10.52 -3.07
CA GLU A 110 1.36 -10.46 -1.76
C GLU A 110 1.72 -11.66 -0.89
N ALA A 111 1.70 -12.86 -1.44
CA ALA A 111 2.04 -14.08 -0.72
C ALA A 111 3.51 -14.17 -0.31
N LEU A 112 4.40 -13.50 -1.06
CA LEU A 112 5.85 -13.42 -0.80
C LEU A 112 6.25 -12.18 0.00
N ASP A 113 5.32 -11.43 0.55
CA ASP A 113 5.56 -10.25 1.41
C ASP A 113 6.39 -9.14 0.75
N VAL A 114 6.38 -9.03 -0.59
CA VAL A 114 7.28 -8.13 -1.34
C VAL A 114 7.20 -6.70 -0.80
N CYS A 115 6.01 -6.13 -0.68
CA CYS A 115 5.84 -4.76 -0.19
C CYS A 115 6.29 -4.59 1.27
N LEU A 116 6.06 -5.60 2.12
CA LEU A 116 6.52 -5.58 3.51
C LEU A 116 8.04 -5.63 3.59
N ILE A 117 8.69 -6.50 2.80
CA ILE A 117 10.14 -6.63 2.76
C ILE A 117 10.78 -5.30 2.35
N GLU A 118 10.31 -4.69 1.25
CA GLU A 118 10.79 -3.38 0.79
C GLU A 118 10.60 -2.29 1.85
N THR A 119 9.49 -2.35 2.60
CA THR A 119 9.21 -1.39 3.68
C THR A 119 10.19 -1.56 4.85
N VAL A 120 10.43 -2.80 5.29
CA VAL A 120 11.32 -3.09 6.41
C VAL A 120 12.78 -2.73 6.11
N GLU A 121 13.18 -2.74 4.84
CA GLU A 121 14.52 -2.30 4.41
C GLU A 121 14.71 -0.78 4.54
N GLN A 122 13.63 0.01 4.57
CA GLN A 122 13.70 1.47 4.53
C GLN A 122 13.28 2.17 5.83
N TYR A 123 12.46 1.51 6.65
CA TYR A 123 11.87 2.11 7.85
C TYR A 123 12.35 1.43 9.13
N ASP A 124 12.49 2.23 10.19
CA ASP A 124 12.69 1.69 11.53
C ASP A 124 11.47 0.84 11.93
N PRO A 125 11.67 -0.35 12.51
CA PRO A 125 10.59 -1.22 12.99
C PRO A 125 9.53 -0.54 13.87
N ALA A 126 9.92 0.48 14.63
CA ALA A 126 9.01 1.25 15.49
C ALA A 126 8.00 2.10 14.70
N HIS A 127 8.20 2.28 13.40
CA HIS A 127 7.37 3.12 12.53
C HIS A 127 6.54 2.34 11.52
N ILE A 128 6.48 1.00 11.64
CA ILE A 128 5.78 0.13 10.70
C ILE A 128 4.57 -0.53 11.36
N LEU A 129 3.41 -0.42 10.72
CA LEU A 129 2.22 -1.21 11.04
C LEU A 129 1.84 -2.08 9.83
N GLU A 130 1.84 -3.40 10.00
CA GLU A 130 1.23 -4.32 9.06
C GLU A 130 -0.23 -4.55 9.44
N LEU A 131 -1.16 -4.32 8.50
CA LEU A 131 -2.59 -4.38 8.74
C LEU A 131 -3.30 -5.27 7.73
N ASP A 132 -3.86 -6.39 8.18
CA ASP A 132 -4.70 -7.25 7.34
C ASP A 132 -6.08 -6.62 7.11
N SER A 133 -6.36 -6.31 5.85
CA SER A 133 -7.64 -5.74 5.41
C SER A 133 -8.63 -6.79 4.90
N THR A 134 -8.29 -8.07 4.98
CA THR A 134 -9.14 -9.18 4.51
C THR A 134 -10.49 -9.18 5.21
N GLY A 135 -11.57 -9.02 4.46
CA GLY A 135 -12.93 -9.01 5.01
C GLY A 135 -13.24 -7.85 5.96
N CYS A 136 -12.36 -6.86 6.07
CA CYS A 136 -12.55 -5.73 6.98
C CYS A 136 -13.25 -4.55 6.30
N GLU A 137 -14.08 -3.86 7.07
CA GLU A 137 -14.68 -2.59 6.64
C GLU A 137 -13.64 -1.47 6.63
N PRO A 138 -13.68 -0.54 5.66
CA PRO A 138 -12.74 0.58 5.58
C PRO A 138 -12.69 1.42 6.88
N ALA A 139 -13.82 1.59 7.54
CA ALA A 139 -13.91 2.33 8.81
C ALA A 139 -13.09 1.66 9.92
N TRP A 140 -13.13 0.34 10.02
CA TRP A 140 -12.33 -0.41 11.00
C TRP A 140 -10.83 -0.25 10.70
N CYS A 141 -10.43 -0.35 9.44
CA CYS A 141 -9.04 -0.13 9.05
C CYS A 141 -8.58 1.30 9.38
N ALA A 142 -9.42 2.30 9.10
CA ALA A 142 -9.13 3.69 9.43
C ALA A 142 -8.96 3.90 10.94
N ASP A 143 -9.80 3.29 11.79
CA ASP A 143 -9.67 3.34 13.26
C ASP A 143 -8.29 2.82 13.71
N ARG A 144 -7.83 1.70 13.13
CA ARG A 144 -6.52 1.11 13.43
C ARG A 144 -5.37 2.02 13.00
N ILE A 145 -5.48 2.62 11.82
CA ILE A 145 -4.48 3.53 11.28
C ILE A 145 -4.39 4.80 12.12
N GLU A 146 -5.52 5.41 12.46
CA GLU A 146 -5.56 6.59 13.34
C GLU A 146 -5.00 6.26 14.73
N GLY A 147 -5.33 5.10 15.29
CA GLY A 147 -4.77 4.64 16.57
C GLY A 147 -3.25 4.47 16.51
N PHE A 148 -2.72 3.94 15.40
CA PHE A 148 -1.27 3.84 15.19
C PHE A 148 -0.60 5.22 15.07
N VAL A 149 -1.23 6.15 14.35
CA VAL A 149 -0.71 7.52 14.20
C VAL A 149 -0.72 8.27 15.53
N ARG A 150 -1.66 7.98 16.44
CA ARG A 150 -1.75 8.59 17.77
C ARG A 150 -0.96 7.85 18.87
N ASP A 151 -0.15 6.87 18.52
CA ASP A 151 0.59 6.01 19.50
C ASP A 151 -0.32 5.20 20.45
N GLU A 152 -1.59 5.00 20.10
CA GLU A 152 -2.54 4.17 20.84
C GLU A 152 -2.42 2.68 20.46
N ILE A 153 -1.91 2.41 19.25
CA ILE A 153 -1.64 1.08 18.71
C ILE A 153 -0.15 0.99 18.42
N PRO A 154 0.56 0.00 18.96
CA PRO A 154 1.99 -0.16 18.75
C PRO A 154 2.31 -0.59 17.30
N ALA A 155 3.52 -0.27 16.85
CA ALA A 155 4.10 -0.84 15.65
C ALA A 155 4.10 -2.38 15.73
N SER A 156 3.75 -3.04 14.64
CA SER A 156 3.72 -4.50 14.55
C SER A 156 3.75 -4.94 13.09
N PHE A 157 4.57 -5.93 12.75
CA PHE A 157 4.62 -6.54 11.42
C PHE A 157 5.20 -7.95 11.49
N GLY A 158 5.13 -8.71 10.37
CA GLY A 158 5.65 -10.06 10.26
C GLY A 158 4.76 -11.13 10.91
N ASN A 159 3.47 -10.85 11.12
CA ASN A 159 2.51 -11.75 11.75
C ASN A 159 1.56 -12.42 10.74
N ILE A 160 1.70 -12.10 9.45
CA ILE A 160 0.84 -12.60 8.38
C ILE A 160 1.68 -13.54 7.51
N ASP A 161 1.17 -14.74 7.25
CA ASP A 161 1.81 -15.75 6.41
C ASP A 161 0.83 -16.24 5.34
N TRP A 162 1.12 -15.89 4.09
CA TRP A 162 0.37 -16.30 2.91
C TRP A 162 1.14 -17.29 2.00
N LEU A 163 2.27 -17.84 2.43
CA LEU A 163 3.13 -18.69 1.60
C LEU A 163 2.42 -19.92 1.01
N SER A 164 1.38 -20.41 1.70
CA SER A 164 0.56 -21.52 1.19
C SER A 164 -0.18 -21.21 -0.11
N PHE A 165 -0.33 -19.94 -0.50
CA PHE A 165 -0.94 -19.52 -1.75
C PHE A 165 0.02 -19.48 -2.94
N VAL A 166 1.33 -19.59 -2.70
CA VAL A 166 2.34 -19.69 -3.76
C VAL A 166 2.25 -21.09 -4.37
N LYS A 167 1.90 -21.16 -5.65
CA LYS A 167 1.92 -22.43 -6.38
C LYS A 167 3.31 -22.62 -6.99
N VAL A 168 3.99 -23.66 -6.55
CA VAL A 168 5.24 -24.13 -7.14
C VAL A 168 4.94 -24.90 -8.42
#